data_e8d963f6be2b9aab2a13f43e0375700f
#
_entry.id   e8d963f6be2b9aab2a13f43e0375700f
#
_cell.length_a   1.000
_cell.length_b   1.000
_cell.length_c   1.000
_cell.angle_alpha   90.00
_cell.angle_beta   90.00
_cell.angle_gamma   90.00
#
_symmetry.space_group_name_H-M   'P 1'
#
loop_
_entity.id
_entity.type
_entity.pdbx_description
1 polymer ?
#
loop_
_entity_poly.entity_id
_entity_poly.type
_entity_poly.pdbx_seq_one_letter_code
_entity_poly.pdbx_strand_id
1 'polypeptide(L)'
;MSQISAETLLAPRSPDASALTMTMFMQPEHSNSLGNVHGGVILKLCDECGGIIASRHARRPAVTVTVDRVNFLKPVLLGRLVLVHGRISWVGRSSIEVELRVEAEHLLTGERTQTNSAYFVYVALGDDRRPTPVPPLLLATDEDRRRFAEGEARHRQRLAEAGRSA
;
A
#
# COMPACT_ATOMS: atom_id res chain seq x y z
N MET A 1 -19.15 22.57 -4.37
CA MET A 1 -17.98 21.67 -4.64
C MET A 1 -17.94 21.49 -6.16
N SER A 2 -16.81 21.87 -6.81
CA SER A 2 -16.65 21.75 -8.26
C SER A 2 -16.63 20.26 -8.65
N GLN A 3 -17.53 19.84 -9.54
CA GLN A 3 -17.52 18.47 -10.09
C GLN A 3 -16.29 18.31 -10.97
N ILE A 4 -15.39 17.42 -10.58
CA ILE A 4 -14.23 17.04 -11.40
C ILE A 4 -14.76 16.24 -12.60
N SER A 5 -14.39 16.62 -13.82
CA SER A 5 -14.83 15.91 -15.03
C SER A 5 -14.30 14.46 -15.06
N ALA A 6 -15.02 13.56 -15.74
CA ALA A 6 -14.60 12.16 -15.89
C ALA A 6 -13.23 12.03 -16.57
N GLU A 7 -12.92 12.88 -17.56
CA GLU A 7 -11.60 12.95 -18.20
C GLU A 7 -10.48 13.30 -17.23
N THR A 8 -10.72 14.30 -16.37
CA THR A 8 -9.75 14.71 -15.35
C THR A 8 -9.54 13.62 -14.29
N LEU A 9 -10.57 12.83 -13.99
CA LEU A 9 -10.46 11.71 -13.05
C LEU A 9 -9.57 10.59 -13.58
N LEU A 10 -9.53 10.33 -14.88
CA LEU A 10 -8.76 9.25 -15.51
C LEU A 10 -7.45 9.71 -16.17
N ALA A 11 -7.04 10.96 -16.01
CA ALA A 11 -5.75 11.43 -16.51
C ALA A 11 -4.58 10.66 -15.85
N PRO A 12 -3.56 10.24 -16.63
CA PRO A 12 -2.40 9.52 -16.10
C PRO A 12 -1.71 10.26 -14.95
N ARG A 13 -1.24 9.52 -13.95
CA ARG A 13 -0.60 10.08 -12.75
C ARG A 13 0.69 9.38 -12.41
N SER A 14 1.69 10.16 -11.96
CA SER A 14 2.92 9.60 -11.39
C SER A 14 2.59 8.75 -10.15
N PRO A 15 3.27 7.59 -9.97
CA PRO A 15 3.18 6.83 -8.73
C PRO A 15 3.50 7.65 -7.48
N ASP A 16 4.39 8.65 -7.60
CA ASP A 16 4.79 9.52 -6.49
C ASP A 16 3.74 10.54 -6.09
N ALA A 17 2.81 10.89 -7.00
CA ALA A 17 1.74 11.85 -6.71
C ALA A 17 0.80 11.40 -5.56
N SER A 18 0.76 10.09 -5.28
CA SER A 18 -0.06 9.50 -4.21
C SER A 18 0.79 8.89 -3.09
N ALA A 19 2.12 8.85 -3.25
CA ALA A 19 3.01 8.27 -2.24
C ALA A 19 2.84 8.92 -0.87
N LEU A 20 2.99 8.11 0.18
CA LEU A 20 2.80 8.53 1.56
C LEU A 20 3.82 7.84 2.46
N THR A 21 4.32 8.58 3.43
CA THR A 21 4.96 8.01 4.63
C THR A 21 4.07 8.31 5.82
N MET A 22 3.56 7.26 6.46
CA MET A 22 2.81 7.35 7.71
C MET A 22 3.70 6.94 8.87
N THR A 23 3.60 7.64 10.00
CA THR A 23 4.43 7.36 11.18
C THR A 23 3.57 7.12 12.41
N MET A 24 4.01 6.19 13.27
CA MET A 24 3.37 5.93 14.57
C MET A 24 4.42 5.55 15.61
N PHE A 25 4.34 6.17 16.78
CA PHE A 25 5.16 5.80 17.93
C PHE A 25 4.56 4.54 18.60
N MET A 26 5.42 3.53 18.82
CA MET A 26 5.00 2.26 19.40
C MET A 26 4.94 2.31 20.91
N GLN A 27 3.72 2.30 21.44
CA GLN A 27 3.40 2.37 22.86
C GLN A 27 3.13 0.98 23.47
N PRO A 28 3.07 0.84 24.83
CA PRO A 28 2.84 -0.44 25.49
C PRO A 28 1.57 -1.20 25.03
N GLU A 29 0.49 -0.48 24.69
CA GLU A 29 -0.76 -1.08 24.19
C GLU A 29 -0.61 -1.79 22.84
N HIS A 30 0.46 -1.53 22.11
CA HIS A 30 0.76 -2.20 20.84
C HIS A 30 1.49 -3.55 21.03
N SER A 31 1.77 -3.95 22.30
CA SER A 31 2.58 -5.14 22.59
C SER A 31 1.85 -6.46 22.33
N ASN A 32 2.62 -7.45 21.96
CA ASN A 32 2.22 -8.86 21.99
C ASN A 32 2.70 -9.52 23.29
N SER A 33 2.41 -10.82 23.46
CA SER A 33 2.81 -11.60 24.64
C SER A 33 4.32 -11.74 24.83
N LEU A 34 5.13 -11.44 23.82
CA LEU A 34 6.61 -11.47 23.89
C LEU A 34 7.23 -10.10 24.18
N GLY A 35 6.41 -9.05 24.40
CA GLY A 35 6.88 -7.69 24.66
C GLY A 35 7.33 -6.91 23.41
N ASN A 36 7.12 -7.45 22.21
CA ASN A 36 7.33 -6.76 20.95
C ASN A 36 6.00 -6.18 20.40
N VAL A 37 6.07 -5.35 19.37
CA VAL A 37 4.86 -4.87 18.70
C VAL A 37 4.12 -6.02 18.03
N HIS A 38 2.81 -6.11 18.24
CA HIS A 38 1.96 -7.11 17.63
C HIS A 38 1.92 -6.93 16.10
N GLY A 39 2.15 -8.02 15.34
CA GLY A 39 2.16 -7.99 13.87
C GLY A 39 0.87 -7.43 13.26
N GLY A 40 -0.29 -7.65 13.91
CA GLY A 40 -1.56 -7.09 13.48
C GLY A 40 -1.61 -5.56 13.54
N VAL A 41 -0.88 -4.92 14.46
CA VAL A 41 -0.73 -3.45 14.50
C VAL A 41 0.00 -2.97 13.26
N ILE A 42 1.08 -3.64 12.90
CA ILE A 42 1.85 -3.30 11.67
C ILE A 42 0.99 -3.49 10.42
N LEU A 43 0.24 -4.60 10.33
CA LEU A 43 -0.67 -4.84 9.20
C LEU A 43 -1.76 -3.78 9.09
N LYS A 44 -2.35 -3.37 10.22
CA LYS A 44 -3.33 -2.29 10.25
C LYS A 44 -2.75 -0.98 9.71
N LEU A 45 -1.55 -0.59 10.16
CA LEU A 45 -0.86 0.61 9.65
C LEU A 45 -0.56 0.52 8.15
N CYS A 46 -0.17 -0.66 7.67
CA CYS A 46 0.04 -0.91 6.25
C CYS A 46 -1.27 -0.74 5.47
N ASP A 47 -2.38 -1.31 5.95
CA ASP A 47 -3.69 -1.21 5.31
C ASP A 47 -4.19 0.25 5.25
N GLU A 48 -4.08 0.98 6.36
CA GLU A 48 -4.45 2.40 6.42
C GLU A 48 -3.60 3.25 5.45
N CYS A 49 -2.28 3.07 5.45
CA CYS A 49 -1.37 3.77 4.54
C CYS A 49 -1.71 3.48 3.07
N GLY A 50 -1.84 2.21 2.73
CA GLY A 50 -2.16 1.78 1.36
C GLY A 50 -3.55 2.24 0.91
N GLY A 51 -4.56 2.18 1.78
CA GLY A 51 -5.91 2.64 1.50
C GLY A 51 -5.97 4.15 1.21
N ILE A 52 -5.21 4.97 1.96
CA ILE A 52 -5.07 6.40 1.68
C ILE A 52 -4.43 6.62 0.31
N ILE A 53 -3.35 5.91 0.00
CA ILE A 53 -2.64 6.01 -1.30
C ILE A 53 -3.56 5.64 -2.45
N ALA A 54 -4.26 4.50 -2.35
CA ALA A 54 -5.19 4.03 -3.36
C ALA A 54 -6.35 5.02 -3.59
N SER A 55 -6.93 5.54 -2.50
CA SER A 55 -8.02 6.51 -2.57
C SER A 55 -7.58 7.87 -3.17
N ARG A 56 -6.37 8.34 -2.83
CA ARG A 56 -5.76 9.53 -3.43
C ARG A 56 -5.56 9.38 -4.94
N HIS A 57 -5.06 8.22 -5.37
CA HIS A 57 -4.83 7.95 -6.78
C HIS A 57 -6.14 7.87 -7.55
N ALA A 58 -7.09 7.08 -7.06
CA ALA A 58 -8.39 6.91 -7.68
C ALA A 58 -9.27 8.16 -7.60
N ARG A 59 -9.03 9.06 -6.62
CA ARG A 59 -9.95 10.13 -6.19
C ARG A 59 -11.36 9.62 -5.89
N ARG A 60 -11.43 8.39 -5.37
CA ARG A 60 -12.63 7.66 -5.00
C ARG A 60 -12.32 6.74 -3.83
N PRO A 61 -13.33 6.27 -3.09
CA PRO A 61 -13.13 5.24 -2.09
C PRO A 61 -12.47 4.01 -2.70
N ALA A 62 -11.52 3.43 -1.98
CA ALA A 62 -10.87 2.17 -2.36
C ALA A 62 -10.93 1.20 -1.18
N VAL A 63 -11.20 -0.07 -1.47
CA VAL A 63 -11.31 -1.13 -0.48
C VAL A 63 -10.23 -2.18 -0.69
N THR A 64 -9.69 -2.71 0.40
CA THR A 64 -8.71 -3.78 0.39
C THR A 64 -9.35 -5.08 -0.09
N VAL A 65 -8.76 -5.72 -1.09
CA VAL A 65 -9.26 -7.01 -1.62
C VAL A 65 -8.24 -8.13 -1.46
N THR A 66 -6.95 -7.81 -1.35
CA THR A 66 -5.90 -8.81 -1.15
C THR A 66 -4.75 -8.21 -0.37
N VAL A 67 -4.24 -8.99 0.58
CA VAL A 67 -2.97 -8.76 1.26
C VAL A 67 -2.01 -9.82 0.76
N ASP A 68 -0.95 -9.42 0.07
CA ASP A 68 -0.04 -10.31 -0.62
C ASP A 68 1.40 -10.14 -0.09
N ARG A 69 2.11 -11.24 0.07
CA ARG A 69 3.54 -11.32 0.41
C ARG A 69 3.97 -10.44 1.58
N VAL A 70 3.31 -10.60 2.71
CA VAL A 70 3.75 -9.95 3.93
C VAL A 70 4.96 -10.67 4.50
N ASN A 71 6.08 -9.95 4.62
CA ASN A 71 7.32 -10.45 5.21
C ASN A 71 7.59 -9.71 6.52
N PHE A 72 7.75 -10.46 7.60
CA PHE A 72 8.22 -9.97 8.89
C PHE A 72 9.71 -10.30 8.98
N LEU A 73 10.57 -9.32 8.71
CA LEU A 73 12.02 -9.51 8.60
C LEU A 73 12.72 -9.41 9.96
N LYS A 74 12.23 -8.49 10.81
CA LYS A 74 12.75 -8.23 12.15
C LYS A 74 11.61 -7.83 13.09
N PRO A 75 11.71 -8.11 14.41
CA PRO A 75 10.72 -7.63 15.37
C PRO A 75 10.77 -6.09 15.48
N VAL A 76 9.61 -5.50 15.65
CA VAL A 76 9.47 -4.08 16.01
C VAL A 76 9.39 -3.97 17.52
N LEU A 77 10.29 -3.20 18.12
CA LEU A 77 10.33 -3.02 19.56
C LEU A 77 9.41 -1.86 20.00
N LEU A 78 8.90 -1.94 21.23
CA LEU A 78 8.21 -0.81 21.86
C LEU A 78 9.18 0.38 22.03
N GLY A 79 8.64 1.59 22.03
CA GLY A 79 9.46 2.81 22.12
C GLY A 79 10.16 3.20 20.81
N ARG A 80 9.89 2.50 19.70
CA ARG A 80 10.36 2.88 18.36
C ARG A 80 9.32 3.72 17.64
N LEU A 81 9.79 4.59 16.73
CA LEU A 81 8.93 5.22 15.73
C LEU A 81 8.85 4.29 14.52
N VAL A 82 7.66 3.83 14.19
CA VAL A 82 7.42 3.07 12.97
C VAL A 82 7.12 4.04 11.84
N LEU A 83 7.78 3.82 10.69
CA LEU A 83 7.53 4.54 9.44
C LEU A 83 7.03 3.53 8.41
N VAL A 84 5.83 3.77 7.88
CA VAL A 84 5.25 2.99 6.79
C VAL A 84 5.34 3.81 5.51
N HIS A 85 6.23 3.42 4.62
CA HIS A 85 6.41 4.03 3.30
C HIS A 85 5.56 3.28 2.29
N GLY A 86 4.64 3.96 1.64
CA GLY A 86 3.80 3.36 0.63
C GLY A 86 3.91 4.09 -0.72
N ARG A 87 3.87 3.31 -1.80
CA ARG A 87 3.89 3.78 -3.18
C ARG A 87 3.14 2.81 -4.08
N ILE A 88 2.43 3.32 -5.09
CA ILE A 88 1.77 2.46 -6.07
C ILE A 88 2.84 1.78 -6.93
N SER A 89 2.74 0.45 -7.02
CA SER A 89 3.59 -0.38 -7.87
C SER A 89 2.91 -0.72 -9.20
N TRP A 90 1.59 -0.92 -9.21
CA TRP A 90 0.84 -1.31 -10.39
C TRP A 90 -0.63 -0.87 -10.30
N VAL A 91 -1.26 -0.64 -11.47
CA VAL A 91 -2.70 -0.43 -11.60
C VAL A 91 -3.24 -1.27 -12.75
N GLY A 92 -4.42 -1.87 -12.54
CA GLY A 92 -5.25 -2.48 -13.58
C GLY A 92 -6.42 -1.56 -13.95
N ARG A 93 -7.52 -2.14 -14.42
CA ARG A 93 -8.71 -1.37 -14.78
C ARG A 93 -9.32 -0.62 -13.57
N SER A 94 -9.51 -1.34 -12.46
CA SER A 94 -10.10 -0.82 -11.21
C SER A 94 -9.26 -1.16 -9.97
N SER A 95 -8.20 -1.96 -10.15
CA SER A 95 -7.33 -2.44 -9.09
C SER A 95 -6.08 -1.57 -8.98
N ILE A 96 -5.61 -1.38 -7.76
CA ILE A 96 -4.40 -0.62 -7.43
C ILE A 96 -3.57 -1.48 -6.49
N GLU A 97 -2.32 -1.81 -6.87
CA GLU A 97 -1.38 -2.46 -5.98
C GLU A 97 -0.47 -1.41 -5.35
N VAL A 98 -0.37 -1.44 -4.02
CA VAL A 98 0.52 -0.58 -3.24
C VAL A 98 1.62 -1.44 -2.63
N GLU A 99 2.87 -1.07 -2.91
CA GLU A 99 4.04 -1.57 -2.21
C GLU A 99 4.21 -0.80 -0.89
N LEU A 100 4.41 -1.55 0.20
CA LEU A 100 4.56 -1.02 1.55
C LEU A 100 5.86 -1.52 2.14
N ARG A 101 6.69 -0.60 2.61
CA ARG A 101 7.93 -0.87 3.33
C ARG A 101 7.84 -0.26 4.72
N VAL A 102 8.15 -1.05 5.73
CA VAL A 102 8.09 -0.61 7.14
C VAL A 102 9.50 -0.55 7.70
N GLU A 103 9.81 0.57 8.33
CA GLU A 103 11.03 0.80 9.09
C GLU A 103 10.70 1.12 10.55
N ALA A 104 11.57 0.72 11.45
CA ALA A 104 11.54 1.13 12.85
C ALA A 104 12.77 2.00 13.15
N GLU A 105 12.53 3.20 13.68
CA GLU A 105 13.57 4.18 14.03
C GLU A 105 13.79 4.21 15.55
N HIS A 106 15.04 4.21 15.96
CA HIS A 106 15.43 4.51 17.33
C HIS A 106 15.54 6.02 17.49
N LEU A 107 14.63 6.66 18.23
CA LEU A 107 14.53 8.12 18.29
C LEU A 107 15.80 8.83 18.78
N LEU A 108 16.54 8.22 19.74
CA LEU A 108 17.72 8.84 20.30
C LEU A 108 18.98 8.73 19.42
N THR A 109 19.06 7.71 18.58
CA THR A 109 20.22 7.48 17.71
C THR A 109 19.93 7.82 16.24
N GLY A 110 18.64 7.89 15.84
CA GLY A 110 18.23 8.02 14.45
C GLY A 110 18.43 6.75 13.61
N GLU A 111 18.87 5.65 14.21
CA GLU A 111 19.08 4.38 13.51
C GLU A 111 17.75 3.84 13.01
N ARG A 112 17.67 3.51 11.71
CA ARG A 112 16.52 2.91 11.07
C ARG A 112 16.80 1.48 10.62
N THR A 113 15.84 0.62 10.84
CA THR A 113 15.90 -0.78 10.44
C THR A 113 14.63 -1.14 9.68
N GLN A 114 14.78 -1.71 8.49
CA GLN A 114 13.63 -2.26 7.78
C GLN A 114 13.14 -3.51 8.53
N THR A 115 11.85 -3.51 8.88
CA THR A 115 11.22 -4.58 9.66
C THR A 115 10.24 -5.41 8.87
N ASN A 116 9.55 -4.80 7.90
CA ASN A 116 8.53 -5.49 7.11
C ASN A 116 8.50 -4.99 5.66
N SER A 117 7.95 -5.82 4.77
CA SER A 117 7.51 -5.45 3.43
C SER A 117 6.22 -6.16 3.09
N ALA A 118 5.36 -5.51 2.30
CA ALA A 118 4.09 -6.09 1.88
C ALA A 118 3.61 -5.47 0.57
N TYR A 119 2.71 -6.20 -0.12
CA TYR A 119 1.92 -5.71 -1.24
C TYR A 119 0.45 -5.85 -0.91
N PHE A 120 -0.28 -4.75 -0.99
CA PHE A 120 -1.73 -4.72 -0.76
C PHE A 120 -2.42 -4.32 -2.05
N VAL A 121 -3.53 -4.99 -2.36
CA VAL A 121 -4.34 -4.69 -3.54
C VAL A 121 -5.67 -4.11 -3.11
N TYR A 122 -5.99 -2.97 -3.69
CA TYR A 122 -7.24 -2.24 -3.48
C TYR A 122 -8.06 -2.20 -4.76
N VAL A 123 -9.37 -2.10 -4.63
CA VAL A 123 -10.29 -1.85 -5.74
C VAL A 123 -11.02 -0.53 -5.50
N ALA A 124 -10.96 0.36 -6.48
CA ALA A 124 -11.68 1.62 -6.43
C ALA A 124 -13.18 1.40 -6.69
N LEU A 125 -14.02 2.08 -5.90
CA LEU A 125 -15.48 1.99 -5.98
C LEU A 125 -16.07 3.28 -6.52
N GLY A 126 -17.05 3.13 -7.44
CA GLY A 126 -17.91 4.21 -7.89
C GLY A 126 -18.99 4.58 -6.87
N ASP A 127 -19.83 5.53 -7.24
CA ASP A 127 -20.92 6.00 -6.39
C ASP A 127 -21.98 4.90 -6.14
N ASP A 128 -22.08 3.95 -7.07
CA ASP A 128 -22.92 2.74 -6.99
C ASP A 128 -22.25 1.60 -6.17
N ARG A 129 -21.09 1.85 -5.54
CA ARG A 129 -20.25 0.90 -4.82
C ARG A 129 -19.75 -0.28 -5.65
N ARG A 130 -19.71 -0.15 -6.97
CA ARG A 130 -19.12 -1.15 -7.88
C ARG A 130 -17.70 -0.75 -8.29
N PRO A 131 -16.86 -1.74 -8.69
CA PRO A 131 -15.54 -1.43 -9.22
C PRO A 131 -15.59 -0.41 -10.35
N THR A 132 -14.79 0.64 -10.26
CA THR A 132 -14.74 1.73 -11.24
C THR A 132 -13.32 1.91 -11.78
N PRO A 133 -13.14 2.34 -13.05
CA PRO A 133 -11.82 2.58 -13.61
C PRO A 133 -10.99 3.58 -12.80
N VAL A 134 -9.68 3.35 -12.77
CA VAL A 134 -8.69 4.20 -12.10
C VAL A 134 -7.73 4.83 -13.11
N PRO A 135 -7.12 5.98 -12.80
CA PRO A 135 -6.10 6.59 -13.64
C PRO A 135 -4.94 5.61 -13.91
N PRO A 136 -4.44 5.52 -15.15
CA PRO A 136 -3.22 4.79 -15.42
C PRO A 136 -2.00 5.47 -14.78
N LEU A 137 -0.91 4.72 -14.58
CA LEU A 137 0.34 5.28 -14.09
C LEU A 137 1.13 5.92 -15.23
N LEU A 138 1.70 7.11 -14.95
CA LEU A 138 2.71 7.76 -15.78
C LEU A 138 4.08 7.21 -15.35
N LEU A 139 4.61 6.27 -16.14
CA LEU A 139 5.89 5.59 -15.86
C LEU A 139 7.05 6.41 -16.45
N ALA A 140 7.55 7.37 -15.69
CA ALA A 140 8.57 8.29 -16.16
C ALA A 140 9.99 7.70 -16.14
N THR A 141 10.29 6.84 -15.16
CA THR A 141 11.64 6.28 -14.93
C THR A 141 11.70 4.78 -15.26
N ASP A 142 12.92 4.25 -15.45
CA ASP A 142 13.13 2.81 -15.60
C ASP A 142 12.71 2.04 -14.36
N GLU A 143 12.89 2.63 -13.18
CA GLU A 143 12.43 2.07 -11.92
C GLU A 143 10.89 1.96 -11.87
N ASP A 144 10.17 2.96 -12.36
CA ASP A 144 8.70 2.90 -12.45
C ASP A 144 8.25 1.75 -13.36
N ARG A 145 8.90 1.62 -14.53
CA ARG A 145 8.62 0.56 -15.50
C ARG A 145 8.90 -0.83 -14.90
N ARG A 146 10.03 -0.98 -14.20
CA ARG A 146 10.41 -2.22 -13.52
C ARG A 146 9.38 -2.62 -12.47
N ARG A 147 9.03 -1.68 -11.55
CA ARG A 147 8.02 -1.92 -10.49
C ARG A 147 6.65 -2.26 -11.06
N PHE A 148 6.26 -1.57 -12.12
CA PHE A 148 5.00 -1.85 -12.81
C PHE A 148 4.97 -3.26 -13.42
N ALA A 149 6.03 -3.67 -14.11
CA ALA A 149 6.14 -5.01 -14.69
C ALA A 149 6.14 -6.11 -13.62
N GLU A 150 6.83 -5.89 -12.49
CA GLU A 150 6.79 -6.80 -11.34
C GLU A 150 5.40 -6.91 -10.72
N GLY A 151 4.69 -5.78 -10.57
CA GLY A 151 3.31 -5.74 -10.07
C GLY A 151 2.33 -6.46 -11.00
N GLU A 152 2.49 -6.28 -12.32
CA GLU A 152 1.71 -6.99 -13.32
C GLU A 152 1.96 -8.51 -13.26
N ALA A 153 3.20 -8.94 -13.05
CA ALA A 153 3.55 -10.35 -12.88
C ALA A 153 2.88 -10.94 -11.63
N ARG A 154 2.89 -10.23 -10.48
CA ARG A 154 2.17 -10.64 -9.28
C ARG A 154 0.66 -10.74 -9.53
N HIS A 155 0.08 -9.75 -10.23
CA HIS A 155 -1.35 -9.79 -10.58
C HIS A 155 -1.70 -11.03 -11.41
N ARG A 156 -0.92 -11.35 -12.44
CA ARG A 156 -1.12 -12.56 -13.26
C ARG A 156 -1.01 -13.84 -12.43
N GLN A 157 -0.06 -13.90 -11.49
CA GLN A 157 0.07 -15.05 -10.60
C GLN A 157 -1.17 -15.22 -9.71
N ARG A 158 -1.67 -14.13 -9.09
CA ARG A 158 -2.90 -14.17 -8.28
C ARG A 158 -4.12 -14.68 -9.05
N LEU A 159 -4.28 -14.22 -10.31
CA LEU A 159 -5.36 -14.74 -11.18
C LEU A 159 -5.22 -16.22 -11.47
N ALA A 160 -4.00 -16.70 -11.73
CA ALA A 160 -3.76 -18.11 -11.97
C ALA A 160 -4.02 -18.98 -10.73
N GLU A 161 -3.72 -18.49 -9.53
CA GLU A 161 -4.00 -19.16 -8.27
C GLU A 161 -5.50 -19.19 -7.98
N ALA A 162 -6.21 -18.08 -8.18
CA ALA A 162 -7.67 -18.00 -8.02
C ALA A 162 -8.42 -18.94 -8.99
N GLY A 163 -8.00 -19.01 -10.24
CA GLY A 163 -8.59 -19.92 -11.25
C GLY A 163 -8.33 -21.41 -11.00
N ARG A 164 -7.37 -21.78 -10.13
CA ARG A 164 -7.14 -23.17 -9.70
C ARG A 164 -7.97 -23.56 -8.47
N SER A 165 -8.54 -22.58 -7.78
CA SER A 165 -9.32 -22.78 -6.56
C SER A 165 -10.82 -22.76 -6.80
N ALA A 166 -11.26 -22.54 -8.04
CA ALA A 166 -12.65 -22.54 -8.50
C ALA A 166 -12.95 -23.85 -9.27
#